data_d51423bf9e1ad6d49fc4e34e4b575821
#
_entry.id   d51423bf9e1ad6d49fc4e34e4b575821
#
_cell.length_a   1.000
_cell.length_b   1.000
_cell.length_c   1.000
_cell.angle_alpha   90.00
_cell.angle_beta   90.00
_cell.angle_gamma   90.00
#
_symmetry.space_group_name_H-M   'P 1'
#
loop_
_entity.id
_entity.type
_entity.pdbx_description
1 polymer ?
#
loop_
_entity_poly.entity_id
_entity_poly.type
_entity_poly.pdbx_seq_one_letter_code
_entity_poly.pdbx_strand_id
1 'polypeptide(L)'
;MKKILSLALLACLAMGANAEEKKNPENKNKHEFTTVKECKITSIKDQNRSGTCWAYSTLSFFESEILKKTGKTVDLCEAFVANKTYMDRATMAVRMHGDTSFSQGGSAEDPLYCLKHYGICPENAMPAAGSLYGDSLNNFNEFFAVMTPYVEGIA
;
A
#
# COMPACT_ATOMS: atom_id res chain seq x y z
N MET A 1 -44.20 -7.16 40.08
CA MET A 1 -43.93 -6.99 38.63
C MET A 1 -42.43 -6.85 38.28
N LYS A 2 -41.60 -6.25 39.15
CA LYS A 2 -40.14 -6.08 38.84
C LYS A 2 -39.31 -7.39 38.88
N LYS A 3 -39.77 -8.41 39.63
CA LYS A 3 -39.03 -9.71 39.73
C LYS A 3 -39.27 -10.66 38.58
N ILE A 4 -40.34 -10.51 37.81
CA ILE A 4 -40.68 -11.35 36.67
C ILE A 4 -39.90 -10.89 35.44
N LEU A 5 -39.60 -9.60 35.33
CA LEU A 5 -38.80 -9.03 34.22
C LEU A 5 -37.33 -9.47 34.27
N SER A 6 -36.78 -9.65 35.49
CA SER A 6 -35.38 -10.12 35.64
C SER A 6 -35.19 -11.59 35.25
N LEU A 7 -36.23 -12.43 35.46
CA LEU A 7 -36.12 -13.84 35.08
C LEU A 7 -36.23 -14.06 33.58
N ALA A 8 -37.02 -13.24 32.89
CA ALA A 8 -37.14 -13.27 31.42
C ALA A 8 -35.85 -12.82 30.71
N LEU A 9 -35.12 -11.85 31.29
CA LEU A 9 -33.84 -11.40 30.73
C LEU A 9 -32.71 -12.43 30.89
N LEU A 10 -32.73 -13.21 31.98
CA LEU A 10 -31.74 -14.27 32.21
C LEU A 10 -31.98 -15.49 31.31
N ALA A 11 -33.26 -15.79 30.96
CA ALA A 11 -33.61 -16.88 30.05
C ALA A 11 -33.15 -16.61 28.59
N CYS A 12 -33.14 -15.35 28.15
CA CYS A 12 -32.67 -14.97 26.80
C CYS A 12 -31.15 -15.05 26.65
N LEU A 13 -30.40 -14.96 27.75
CA LEU A 13 -28.95 -15.10 27.72
C LEU A 13 -28.47 -16.56 27.66
N ALA A 14 -29.31 -17.52 28.01
CA ALA A 14 -28.96 -18.96 27.99
C ALA A 14 -29.22 -19.63 26.64
N MET A 15 -29.87 -18.98 25.67
CA MET A 15 -30.15 -19.55 24.33
C MET A 15 -29.23 -19.04 23.22
N GLY A 16 -28.20 -18.29 23.58
CA GLY A 16 -27.33 -17.62 22.60
C GLY A 16 -25.99 -18.27 22.35
N ALA A 17 -25.76 -19.54 22.64
CA ALA A 17 -24.44 -20.11 22.54
C ALA A 17 -24.38 -21.51 21.89
N ASN A 18 -25.12 -21.72 20.81
CA ASN A 18 -24.84 -22.82 19.89
C ASN A 18 -24.91 -22.29 18.46
N ALA A 19 -23.95 -21.42 18.09
CA ALA A 19 -23.57 -21.28 16.70
C ALA A 19 -22.76 -22.53 16.36
N GLU A 20 -23.43 -23.58 15.88
CA GLU A 20 -22.75 -24.64 15.15
C GLU A 20 -22.00 -23.97 13.99
N GLU A 21 -20.68 -23.97 14.08
CA GLU A 21 -19.80 -23.65 12.98
C GLU A 21 -20.14 -24.61 11.84
N LYS A 22 -20.96 -24.13 10.88
CA LYS A 22 -21.24 -24.87 9.65
C LYS A 22 -19.90 -25.07 8.97
N LYS A 23 -19.27 -26.23 9.18
CA LYS A 23 -18.15 -26.69 8.37
C LYS A 23 -18.60 -26.58 6.93
N ASN A 24 -18.02 -25.62 6.23
CA ASN A 24 -18.17 -25.45 4.80
C ASN A 24 -17.86 -26.81 4.16
N PRO A 25 -18.74 -27.43 3.37
CA PRO A 25 -18.45 -28.71 2.77
C PRO A 25 -17.15 -28.56 1.97
N GLU A 26 -16.12 -29.31 2.37
CA GLU A 26 -14.83 -29.36 1.65
C GLU A 26 -15.12 -29.51 0.17
N ASN A 27 -14.74 -28.51 -0.59
CA ASN A 27 -14.85 -28.54 -2.03
C ASN A 27 -13.98 -29.70 -2.52
N LYS A 28 -14.61 -30.83 -2.88
CA LYS A 28 -13.95 -32.07 -3.31
C LYS A 28 -13.17 -31.93 -4.61
N ASN A 29 -13.21 -30.77 -5.25
CA ASN A 29 -12.41 -30.44 -6.41
C ASN A 29 -11.14 -29.68 -5.99
N LYS A 30 -10.26 -30.34 -5.23
CA LYS A 30 -8.93 -29.80 -4.93
C LYS A 30 -8.13 -29.88 -6.23
N HIS A 31 -7.99 -28.73 -6.91
CA HIS A 31 -7.12 -28.66 -8.08
C HIS A 31 -5.67 -28.80 -7.61
N GLU A 32 -4.97 -29.80 -8.13
CA GLU A 32 -3.53 -29.94 -7.94
C GLU A 32 -2.82 -29.08 -8.99
N PHE A 33 -2.08 -28.09 -8.50
CA PHE A 33 -1.25 -27.23 -9.34
C PHE A 33 0.20 -27.72 -9.28
N THR A 34 0.81 -27.91 -10.44
CA THR A 34 2.24 -28.17 -10.55
C THR A 34 2.96 -26.91 -11.01
N THR A 35 4.05 -26.55 -10.31
CA THR A 35 4.87 -25.40 -10.73
C THR A 35 5.59 -25.75 -12.02
N VAL A 36 5.21 -25.10 -13.11
CA VAL A 36 5.84 -25.28 -14.43
C VAL A 36 7.11 -24.42 -14.53
N LYS A 37 7.07 -23.22 -13.94
CA LYS A 37 8.20 -22.30 -13.93
C LYS A 37 8.09 -21.36 -12.73
N GLU A 38 9.18 -21.17 -12.01
CA GLU A 38 9.31 -20.21 -10.94
C GLU A 38 10.24 -19.07 -11.36
N CYS A 39 9.81 -17.85 -11.19
CA CYS A 39 10.64 -16.66 -11.36
C CYS A 39 11.15 -16.20 -9.98
N LYS A 40 12.46 -16.01 -9.87
CA LYS A 40 13.03 -15.42 -8.66
C LYS A 40 12.55 -14.00 -8.50
N ILE A 41 12.12 -13.67 -7.29
CA ILE A 41 11.67 -12.34 -6.91
C ILE A 41 12.49 -11.86 -5.71
N THR A 42 12.51 -10.54 -5.49
CA THR A 42 13.03 -9.93 -4.26
C THR A 42 12.05 -10.10 -3.10
N SER A 43 12.42 -9.65 -1.90
CA SER A 43 11.55 -9.71 -0.72
C SER A 43 10.28 -8.88 -0.92
N ILE A 44 9.17 -9.35 -0.34
CA ILE A 44 7.91 -8.59 -0.32
C ILE A 44 8.08 -7.43 0.65
N LYS A 45 7.65 -6.25 0.22
CA LYS A 45 7.70 -5.01 1.01
C LYS A 45 6.30 -4.59 1.46
N ASP A 46 6.22 -3.95 2.62
CA ASP A 46 4.98 -3.39 3.16
C ASP A 46 4.88 -1.90 2.82
N GLN A 47 3.88 -1.53 2.02
CA GLN A 47 3.60 -0.12 1.71
C GLN A 47 2.90 0.62 2.85
N ASN A 48 2.41 -0.10 3.87
CA ASN A 48 1.65 0.44 4.99
C ASN A 48 0.51 1.37 4.55
N ARG A 49 0.32 2.48 5.24
CA ARG A 49 -0.75 3.48 4.98
C ARG A 49 -0.32 4.52 3.95
N SER A 50 0.13 4.04 2.81
CA SER A 50 0.46 4.89 1.66
C SER A 50 -0.28 4.43 0.41
N GLY A 51 -0.76 5.35 -0.40
CA GLY A 51 -1.36 5.05 -1.71
C GLY A 51 -0.31 4.83 -2.80
N THR A 52 0.82 4.18 -2.48
CA THR A 52 2.00 4.04 -3.34
C THR A 52 2.17 2.63 -3.92
N CYS A 53 1.11 1.83 -3.97
CA CYS A 53 1.15 0.49 -4.57
C CYS A 53 1.75 0.47 -5.99
N TRP A 54 1.55 1.53 -6.75
CA TRP A 54 2.11 1.73 -8.08
C TRP A 54 3.65 1.81 -8.07
N ALA A 55 4.26 2.47 -7.07
CA ALA A 55 5.70 2.54 -6.91
C ALA A 55 6.25 1.18 -6.45
N TYR A 56 5.68 0.60 -5.38
CA TYR A 56 6.09 -0.70 -4.85
C TYR A 56 6.05 -1.81 -5.89
N SER A 57 4.95 -1.93 -6.64
CA SER A 57 4.81 -2.98 -7.65
C SER A 57 5.80 -2.80 -8.82
N THR A 58 6.01 -1.57 -9.27
CA THR A 58 6.92 -1.30 -10.39
C THR A 58 8.38 -1.47 -9.99
N LEU A 59 8.78 -0.99 -8.81
CA LEU A 59 10.15 -1.17 -8.34
C LEU A 59 10.46 -2.63 -8.03
N SER A 60 9.54 -3.37 -7.43
CA SER A 60 9.68 -4.82 -7.22
C SER A 60 9.86 -5.58 -8.54
N PHE A 61 9.17 -5.15 -9.61
CA PHE A 61 9.40 -5.70 -10.95
C PHE A 61 10.82 -5.38 -11.43
N PHE A 62 11.32 -4.15 -11.30
CA PHE A 62 12.69 -3.79 -11.71
C PHE A 62 13.74 -4.56 -10.91
N GLU A 63 13.57 -4.69 -9.61
CA GLU A 63 14.46 -5.46 -8.73
C GLU A 63 14.53 -6.92 -9.17
N SER A 64 13.38 -7.52 -9.47
CA SER A 64 13.28 -8.90 -9.94
C SER A 64 13.94 -9.10 -11.30
N GLU A 65 13.82 -8.15 -12.23
CA GLU A 65 14.50 -8.19 -13.53
C GLU A 65 16.03 -7.98 -13.38
N ILE A 66 16.46 -7.13 -12.45
CA ILE A 66 17.90 -6.96 -12.14
C ILE A 66 18.45 -8.27 -11.55
N LEU A 67 17.75 -8.86 -10.57
CA LEU A 67 18.11 -10.13 -9.97
C LEU A 67 18.25 -11.23 -11.03
N LYS A 68 17.29 -11.33 -11.93
CA LYS A 68 17.29 -12.30 -13.02
C LYS A 68 18.44 -12.12 -13.98
N LYS A 69 18.75 -10.88 -14.35
CA LYS A 69 19.80 -10.57 -15.33
C LYS A 69 21.22 -10.60 -14.75
N THR A 70 21.39 -10.22 -13.51
CA THR A 70 22.70 -9.98 -12.89
C THR A 70 23.04 -10.92 -11.74
N GLY A 71 22.05 -11.61 -11.20
CA GLY A 71 22.18 -12.40 -9.97
C GLY A 71 22.34 -11.55 -8.71
N LYS A 72 22.25 -10.22 -8.81
CA LYS A 72 22.41 -9.31 -7.67
C LYS A 72 21.04 -8.88 -7.15
N THR A 73 20.86 -8.93 -5.83
CA THR A 73 19.72 -8.34 -5.15
C THR A 73 19.97 -6.85 -4.95
N VAL A 74 19.02 -6.03 -5.37
CA VAL A 74 18.99 -4.58 -5.11
C VAL A 74 17.70 -4.27 -4.39
N ASP A 75 17.71 -3.21 -3.61
CA ASP A 75 16.59 -2.68 -2.86
C ASP A 75 16.41 -1.22 -3.25
N LEU A 76 15.39 -0.91 -4.03
CA LEU A 76 15.13 0.41 -4.61
C LEU A 76 14.15 1.19 -3.74
N CYS A 77 14.37 2.49 -3.66
CA CYS A 77 13.64 3.36 -2.74
C CYS A 77 12.30 3.85 -3.31
N GLU A 78 11.21 3.32 -2.81
CA GLU A 78 9.86 3.77 -3.16
C GLU A 78 9.56 5.19 -2.67
N ALA A 79 10.08 5.56 -1.50
CA ALA A 79 9.91 6.89 -0.95
C ALA A 79 10.54 7.98 -1.84
N PHE A 80 11.69 7.70 -2.47
CA PHE A 80 12.31 8.59 -3.44
C PHE A 80 11.39 8.83 -4.65
N VAL A 81 10.88 7.75 -5.23
CA VAL A 81 9.98 7.82 -6.39
C VAL A 81 8.71 8.57 -6.05
N ALA A 82 8.08 8.25 -4.92
CA ALA A 82 6.89 8.94 -4.45
C ALA A 82 7.14 10.44 -4.24
N ASN A 83 8.25 10.80 -3.61
CA ASN A 83 8.65 12.19 -3.38
C ASN A 83 8.76 12.98 -4.70
N LYS A 84 9.48 12.45 -5.69
CA LYS A 84 9.64 13.12 -7.00
C LYS A 84 8.32 13.27 -7.73
N THR A 85 7.54 12.20 -7.76
CA THR A 85 6.22 12.19 -8.40
C THR A 85 5.27 13.20 -7.74
N TYR A 86 5.25 13.29 -6.42
CA TYR A 86 4.37 14.25 -5.72
C TYR A 86 4.80 15.69 -5.92
N MET A 87 6.10 15.97 -5.97
CA MET A 87 6.60 17.30 -6.33
C MET A 87 6.18 17.73 -7.73
N ASP A 88 6.29 16.83 -8.71
CA ASP A 88 5.87 17.10 -10.09
C ASP A 88 4.36 17.33 -10.18
N ARG A 89 3.56 16.52 -9.48
CA ARG A 89 2.10 16.66 -9.45
C ARG A 89 1.65 17.94 -8.79
N ALA A 90 2.25 18.31 -7.66
CA ALA A 90 1.96 19.61 -7.02
C ALA A 90 2.27 20.77 -7.96
N THR A 91 3.45 20.72 -8.61
CA THR A 91 3.85 21.72 -9.60
C THR A 91 2.89 21.77 -10.78
N MET A 92 2.45 20.60 -11.28
CA MET A 92 1.50 20.52 -12.38
C MET A 92 0.13 21.07 -11.98
N ALA A 93 -0.38 20.69 -10.80
CA ALA A 93 -1.67 21.20 -10.30
C ALA A 93 -1.69 22.72 -10.25
N VAL A 94 -0.63 23.34 -9.70
CA VAL A 94 -0.52 24.81 -9.66
C VAL A 94 -0.46 25.42 -11.07
N ARG A 95 0.37 24.87 -11.96
CA ARG A 95 0.51 25.39 -13.33
C ARG A 95 -0.75 25.23 -14.18
N MET A 96 -1.54 24.22 -13.90
CA MET A 96 -2.79 23.93 -14.61
C MET A 96 -4.03 24.49 -13.91
N HIS A 97 -3.83 25.37 -12.92
CA HIS A 97 -4.92 26.02 -12.18
C HIS A 97 -5.94 25.03 -11.60
N GLY A 98 -5.45 23.93 -11.04
CA GLY A 98 -6.28 22.91 -10.40
C GLY A 98 -6.92 21.88 -11.34
N ASP A 99 -6.69 21.96 -12.67
CA ASP A 99 -7.23 20.99 -13.63
C ASP A 99 -6.65 19.57 -13.46
N THR A 100 -5.56 19.42 -12.72
CA THR A 100 -4.96 18.12 -12.41
C THR A 100 -5.00 17.85 -10.90
N SER A 101 -5.40 16.63 -10.52
CA SER A 101 -5.50 16.27 -9.10
C SER A 101 -4.14 16.05 -8.46
N PHE A 102 -3.99 16.56 -7.23
CA PHE A 102 -2.88 16.23 -6.35
C PHE A 102 -3.30 15.08 -5.41
N SER A 103 -2.88 13.85 -5.71
CA SER A 103 -3.30 12.65 -4.97
C SER A 103 -2.21 11.61 -4.87
N GLN A 104 -2.38 10.63 -3.96
CA GLN A 104 -1.40 9.56 -3.72
C GLN A 104 -1.32 8.52 -4.83
N GLY A 105 -2.43 8.25 -5.52
CA GLY A 105 -2.51 7.25 -6.57
C GLY A 105 -1.52 7.49 -7.70
N GLY A 106 -1.19 6.47 -8.47
CA GLY A 106 -0.27 6.56 -9.61
C GLY A 106 -0.33 5.34 -10.51
N SER A 107 0.54 5.33 -11.51
CA SER A 107 0.67 4.25 -12.48
C SER A 107 2.11 3.73 -12.56
N ALA A 108 2.34 2.66 -13.31
CA ALA A 108 3.68 2.16 -13.58
C ALA A 108 4.54 3.15 -14.40
N GLU A 109 3.92 4.13 -15.03
CA GLU A 109 4.62 5.17 -15.80
C GLU A 109 5.35 6.16 -14.89
N ASP A 110 4.83 6.42 -13.69
CA ASP A 110 5.44 7.37 -12.75
C ASP A 110 6.86 6.95 -12.32
N PRO A 111 7.13 5.68 -11.90
CA PRO A 111 8.50 5.24 -11.63
C PRO A 111 9.40 5.23 -12.86
N LEU A 112 8.87 4.93 -14.04
CA LEU A 112 9.63 5.00 -15.30
C LEU A 112 10.02 6.45 -15.63
N TYR A 113 9.09 7.39 -15.46
CA TYR A 113 9.36 8.80 -15.62
C TYR A 113 10.41 9.28 -14.60
N CYS A 114 10.25 8.89 -13.33
CA CYS A 114 11.19 9.23 -12.28
C CYS A 114 12.61 8.71 -12.61
N LEU A 115 12.73 7.44 -13.00
CA LEU A 115 14.00 6.84 -13.40
C LEU A 115 14.67 7.61 -14.55
N LYS A 116 13.89 8.04 -15.53
CA LYS A 116 14.39 8.78 -16.71
C LYS A 116 14.85 10.20 -16.37
N HIS A 117 14.16 10.90 -15.49
CA HIS A 117 14.36 12.33 -15.25
C HIS A 117 15.14 12.66 -13.99
N TYR A 118 15.06 11.81 -12.96
CA TYR A 118 15.68 12.01 -11.64
C TYR A 118 16.65 10.91 -11.26
N GLY A 119 16.60 9.79 -11.99
CA GLY A 119 17.31 8.57 -11.58
C GLY A 119 16.55 7.80 -10.50
N ILE A 120 17.27 6.95 -9.78
CA ILE A 120 16.75 6.15 -8.69
C ILE A 120 17.85 5.95 -7.66
N CYS A 121 17.49 5.79 -6.40
CA CYS A 121 18.44 5.50 -5.33
C CYS A 121 18.09 4.19 -4.61
N PRO A 122 19.06 3.57 -3.94
CA PRO A 122 18.77 2.43 -3.08
C PRO A 122 18.03 2.87 -1.81
N GLU A 123 17.27 1.95 -1.19
CA GLU A 123 16.44 2.22 -0.02
C GLU A 123 17.24 2.82 1.15
N ASN A 124 18.48 2.37 1.38
CA ASN A 124 19.33 2.89 2.46
C ASN A 124 19.79 4.34 2.25
N ALA A 125 19.66 4.91 1.05
CA ALA A 125 20.00 6.31 0.79
C ALA A 125 18.88 7.27 1.19
N MET A 126 17.63 6.82 1.14
CA MET A 126 16.46 7.58 1.54
C MET A 126 15.42 6.63 2.17
N PRO A 127 15.71 6.10 3.36
CA PRO A 127 14.78 5.19 4.02
C PRO A 127 13.43 5.87 4.24
N ALA A 128 12.37 5.06 4.31
CA ALA A 128 11.03 5.55 4.60
C ALA A 128 11.09 6.50 5.81
N ALA A 129 10.58 7.70 5.62
CA ALA A 129 10.39 8.62 6.73
C ALA A 129 9.43 7.94 7.69
N GLY A 130 9.95 7.41 8.78
CA GLY A 130 9.16 6.83 9.85
C GLY A 130 8.04 7.79 10.21
N SER A 131 6.91 7.27 10.64
CA SER A 131 5.87 8.12 11.20
C SER A 131 6.45 8.85 12.44
N LEU A 132 5.80 9.92 12.85
CA LEU A 132 6.09 10.61 14.11
C LEU A 132 6.09 9.65 15.32
N TYR A 133 5.61 8.45 15.16
CA TYR A 133 5.49 7.38 16.15
C TYR A 133 6.59 6.33 16.08
N GLY A 134 7.63 6.54 15.26
CA GLY A 134 8.85 5.73 15.26
C GLY A 134 8.79 4.42 14.49
N ASP A 135 7.75 4.17 13.68
CA ASP A 135 7.79 3.08 12.70
C ASP A 135 8.60 3.49 11.46
N SER A 136 9.21 2.53 10.81
CA SER A 136 9.99 2.74 9.58
C SER A 136 9.14 2.62 8.31
N LEU A 137 7.82 2.59 8.45
CA LEU A 137 6.89 2.37 7.34
C LEU A 137 6.33 3.69 6.81
N ASN A 138 6.08 3.75 5.52
CA ASN A 138 5.50 4.92 4.88
C ASN A 138 4.06 5.18 5.34
N ASN A 139 3.78 6.42 5.74
CA ASN A 139 2.44 6.90 6.05
C ASN A 139 2.27 8.33 5.51
N PHE A 140 1.51 8.48 4.44
CA PHE A 140 1.30 9.78 3.78
C PHE A 140 -0.03 10.45 4.14
N ASN A 141 -0.80 9.90 5.09
CA ASN A 141 -2.10 10.45 5.43
C ASN A 141 -2.02 11.90 5.95
N GLU A 142 -1.10 12.17 6.89
CA GLU A 142 -0.91 13.52 7.44
C GLU A 142 -0.37 14.47 6.36
N PHE A 143 0.60 14.01 5.57
CA PHE A 143 1.16 14.80 4.47
C PHE A 143 0.06 15.26 3.51
N PHE A 144 -0.78 14.34 3.02
CA PHE A 144 -1.85 14.70 2.09
C PHE A 144 -2.99 15.48 2.74
N ALA A 145 -3.28 15.24 4.03
CA ALA A 145 -4.26 16.06 4.76
C ALA A 145 -3.87 17.54 4.82
N VAL A 146 -2.58 17.84 4.87
CA VAL A 146 -2.06 19.22 4.89
C VAL A 146 -1.79 19.73 3.47
N MET A 147 -1.13 18.93 2.64
CA MET A 147 -0.65 19.40 1.34
C MET A 147 -1.73 19.51 0.28
N THR A 148 -2.77 18.67 0.32
CA THR A 148 -3.85 18.76 -0.67
C THR A 148 -4.55 20.12 -0.62
N PRO A 149 -5.12 20.57 0.52
CA PRO A 149 -5.76 21.87 0.57
C PRO A 149 -4.78 23.03 0.33
N TYR A 150 -3.50 22.89 0.68
CA TYR A 150 -2.49 23.89 0.38
C TYR A 150 -2.26 24.04 -1.13
N VAL A 151 -2.03 22.93 -1.84
CA VAL A 151 -1.81 22.91 -3.29
C VAL A 151 -3.05 23.43 -4.03
N GLU A 152 -4.24 22.97 -3.64
CA GLU A 152 -5.51 23.43 -4.21
C GLU A 152 -5.77 24.93 -3.95
N GLY A 153 -5.31 25.44 -2.81
CA GLY A 153 -5.49 26.85 -2.44
C GLY A 153 -4.59 27.83 -3.19
N ILE A 154 -3.49 27.33 -3.81
CA ILE A 154 -2.56 28.16 -4.60
C ILE A 154 -2.64 27.89 -6.11
N ALA A 155 -3.42 26.88 -6.53
CA ALA A 155 -3.67 26.54 -7.92
C ALA A 155 -4.74 27.43 -8.55
#